data_2b3870fb46799c98301d75a8f2571f7f
#
_entry.id   2b3870fb46799c98301d75a8f2571f7f
#
_cell.length_a   1.000
_cell.length_b   1.000
_cell.length_c   1.000
_cell.angle_alpha   90.00
_cell.angle_beta   90.00
_cell.angle_gamma   90.00
#
_symmetry.space_group_name_H-M   'P 1'
#
loop_
_entity.id
_entity.type
_entity.pdbx_description
1 polymer ?
#
loop_
_entity_poly.entity_id
_entity_poly.type
_entity_poly.pdbx_seq_one_letter_code
_entity_poly.pdbx_strand_id
1 'polypeptide(L)'
;MSFVIENKVNCRLQATDSQTTPMRFNSWLRPTLTSMTAALALAVSIPPTAAEEQAALPLDELRTFAEVFNQIRTGYVEEIDDSTLLEFAIEGMLMGLDPHSMYLTEDAYQGLQDSTSGEFTGLGLEVGTENGYVKIIAPIDGSPAADAGLESGDIILKLDNVPVKGMSLNEAIEIMRGPKDSKIVLSIGRPGNSEPFDVTLVRNVIKVASVRQRILAPGYGYIRIAQFQSSTGADVKKSLDKLLSKGELKGLVLDLRNNPGGILRASVDVAELFMDEGNVVYTEGRVSGSDTRYDAAPLDATDGVPIVVLINQGSASASEIVAGALQDHSRAVIMGTQSFGKGSVQSVLPMSDSRAIKLTTALYFTPNGRSIQAEGIVPDILVERAIITAYDNTQRISEADLSGHLSNANGTRQSKQDVVVETALLTDDNQLYEALALLKGLNILRLHEKKVAAKAADTP
;
A
#
# COMPACT_ATOMS: atom_id res chain seq x y z
N MET A 1 18.26 -23.33 11.34
CA MET A 1 18.77 -23.67 10.02
C MET A 1 18.78 -22.37 9.21
N SER A 2 19.97 -21.74 9.18
CA SER A 2 20.13 -20.40 8.60
C SER A 2 20.14 -20.48 7.09
N PHE A 3 19.26 -19.76 6.41
CA PHE A 3 19.37 -19.49 4.99
C PHE A 3 19.91 -18.07 4.80
N VAL A 4 21.21 -18.01 4.49
CA VAL A 4 21.87 -16.83 3.93
C VAL A 4 21.70 -16.90 2.43
N ILE A 5 21.04 -15.91 1.83
CA ILE A 5 21.00 -15.76 0.37
C ILE A 5 22.15 -14.82 -0.01
N GLU A 6 23.27 -15.42 -0.43
CA GLU A 6 24.35 -14.73 -1.13
C GLU A 6 23.98 -14.55 -2.61
N ASN A 7 23.83 -13.32 -3.04
CA ASN A 7 23.79 -12.96 -4.45
C ASN A 7 25.23 -12.85 -4.98
N LYS A 8 25.70 -13.87 -5.68
CA LYS A 8 26.93 -13.83 -6.48
C LYS A 8 26.66 -13.15 -7.82
N VAL A 9 27.12 -11.93 -7.95
CA VAL A 9 27.27 -11.29 -9.26
C VAL A 9 28.56 -11.79 -9.88
N ASN A 10 28.45 -12.58 -10.95
CA ASN A 10 29.55 -13.04 -11.78
C ASN A 10 29.99 -11.91 -12.74
N CYS A 11 31.08 -11.25 -12.43
CA CYS A 11 31.77 -10.37 -13.37
C CYS A 11 32.84 -11.17 -14.08
N ARG A 12 32.62 -11.52 -15.36
CA ARG A 12 33.60 -12.13 -16.26
C ARG A 12 34.54 -11.02 -16.75
N LEU A 13 35.77 -11.03 -16.27
CA LEU A 13 36.88 -10.29 -16.88
C LEU A 13 37.47 -11.17 -18.00
N GLN A 14 37.41 -10.68 -19.21
CA GLN A 14 38.17 -11.19 -20.35
C GLN A 14 39.63 -10.74 -20.23
N ALA A 15 40.53 -11.70 -20.17
CA ALA A 15 41.96 -11.51 -20.33
C ALA A 15 42.29 -11.34 -21.80
N THR A 16 42.95 -10.24 -22.15
CA THR A 16 43.68 -10.11 -23.42
C THR A 16 45.18 -10.19 -23.17
N ASP A 17 45.74 -11.21 -23.78
CA ASP A 17 47.16 -11.50 -23.94
C ASP A 17 47.88 -10.37 -24.71
N SER A 18 49.05 -9.90 -24.25
CA SER A 18 50.08 -9.37 -25.14
C SER A 18 51.46 -9.47 -24.52
N GLN A 19 52.18 -10.42 -24.95
CA GLN A 19 53.61 -10.54 -25.34
C GLN A 19 54.66 -9.69 -24.62
N THR A 20 55.54 -10.47 -24.04
CA THR A 20 56.89 -10.19 -23.56
C THR A 20 57.85 -9.80 -24.67
N THR A 21 58.70 -8.80 -24.42
CA THR A 21 60.07 -8.76 -25.01
C THR A 21 61.06 -8.18 -23.99
N PRO A 22 62.25 -8.78 -23.83
CA PRO A 22 63.26 -8.36 -22.85
C PRO A 22 64.30 -7.44 -23.48
N MET A 23 64.72 -6.42 -22.77
CA MET A 23 65.96 -5.67 -23.10
C MET A 23 66.92 -5.56 -21.94
N ARG A 24 68.10 -5.83 -22.30
CA ARG A 24 69.41 -6.08 -21.73
C ARG A 24 69.92 -5.05 -20.73
N PHE A 25 70.67 -5.62 -19.78
CA PHE A 25 71.73 -5.05 -18.95
C PHE A 25 72.65 -4.06 -19.66
N ASN A 26 73.02 -2.97 -18.97
CA ASN A 26 74.36 -2.46 -19.00
C ASN A 26 74.74 -1.82 -17.65
N SER A 27 75.76 -2.42 -17.06
CA SER A 27 76.54 -1.95 -15.93
C SER A 27 77.29 -0.71 -16.32
N TRP A 28 77.49 0.24 -15.37
CA TRP A 28 78.78 0.87 -15.10
C TRP A 28 78.74 1.96 -14.00
N LEU A 29 79.64 1.79 -13.03
CA LEU A 29 80.30 2.78 -12.16
C LEU A 29 79.54 3.26 -10.88
N ARG A 30 80.08 2.78 -9.75
CA ARG A 30 80.16 3.51 -8.45
C ARG A 30 81.20 4.68 -8.54
N PRO A 31 81.10 5.75 -7.71
CA PRO A 31 81.60 5.70 -6.32
C PRO A 31 80.79 6.50 -5.29
N THR A 32 80.87 6.02 -4.07
CA THR A 32 80.93 6.62 -2.72
C THR A 32 80.68 8.13 -2.57
N LEU A 33 79.70 8.52 -1.72
CA LEU A 33 79.99 9.43 -0.58
C LEU A 33 78.83 9.39 0.44
N THR A 34 79.24 9.27 1.66
CA THR A 34 78.48 9.39 2.90
C THR A 34 77.71 10.70 3.01
N SER A 35 76.45 10.65 3.45
CA SER A 35 75.88 11.70 4.31
C SER A 35 74.47 11.33 4.85
N MET A 36 74.40 11.20 6.14
CA MET A 36 73.39 11.67 7.09
C MET A 36 71.96 11.40 6.76
N THR A 37 71.42 10.32 7.32
CA THR A 37 70.06 10.02 7.52
C THR A 37 69.33 10.97 8.47
N ALA A 38 68.53 11.88 7.96
CA ALA A 38 67.47 12.53 8.72
C ALA A 38 66.16 11.77 8.42
N ALA A 39 65.81 10.83 9.26
CA ALA A 39 64.50 10.15 9.24
C ALA A 39 63.45 11.13 9.73
N LEU A 40 62.73 11.76 8.81
CA LEU A 40 61.48 12.49 9.11
C LEU A 40 60.36 11.48 9.22
N ALA A 41 60.07 11.05 10.46
CA ALA A 41 58.88 10.25 10.78
C ALA A 41 57.65 11.15 10.60
N LEU A 42 56.99 11.06 9.44
CA LEU A 42 55.62 11.53 9.29
C LEU A 42 54.72 10.62 10.17
N ALA A 43 54.41 11.08 11.39
CA ALA A 43 53.32 10.52 12.19
C ALA A 43 52.03 10.83 11.46
N VAL A 44 51.54 9.89 10.67
CA VAL A 44 50.15 9.90 10.20
C VAL A 44 49.30 9.66 11.43
N SER A 45 48.80 10.76 12.01
CA SER A 45 47.75 10.70 13.04
C SER A 45 46.48 10.20 12.35
N ILE A 46 46.24 8.91 12.40
CA ILE A 46 44.93 8.33 12.10
C ILE A 46 44.04 8.81 13.24
N PRO A 47 43.00 9.63 12.98
CA PRO A 47 42.05 9.95 14.04
C PRO A 47 41.46 8.63 14.53
N PRO A 48 41.29 8.43 15.85
CA PRO A 48 40.60 7.28 16.36
C PRO A 48 39.20 7.31 15.73
N THR A 49 38.87 6.33 14.94
CA THR A 49 37.46 6.02 14.57
C THR A 49 36.71 5.93 15.90
N ALA A 50 35.81 6.86 16.14
CA ALA A 50 34.91 6.78 17.29
C ALA A 50 34.18 5.45 17.14
N ALA A 51 34.63 4.43 17.84
CA ALA A 51 33.83 3.27 18.11
C ALA A 51 32.60 3.80 18.82
N GLU A 52 31.41 3.60 18.30
CA GLU A 52 30.17 3.81 19.01
C GLU A 52 30.29 3.02 20.32
N GLU A 53 30.46 3.73 21.43
CA GLU A 53 30.48 3.16 22.77
C GLU A 53 29.10 2.52 22.96
N GLN A 54 29.01 1.22 22.79
CA GLN A 54 27.79 0.47 23.17
C GLN A 54 27.56 0.80 24.65
N ALA A 55 26.53 1.58 24.93
CA ALA A 55 26.17 1.96 26.28
C ALA A 55 26.06 0.69 27.14
N ALA A 56 26.76 0.67 28.27
CA ALA A 56 26.69 -0.46 29.20
C ALA A 56 25.25 -0.71 29.63
N LEU A 57 24.86 -1.97 29.74
CA LEU A 57 23.51 -2.33 30.22
C LEU A 57 23.21 -1.67 31.55
N PRO A 58 22.03 -1.09 31.76
CA PRO A 58 21.62 -0.42 32.99
C PRO A 58 21.29 -1.46 34.09
N LEU A 59 22.31 -1.96 34.77
CA LEU A 59 22.20 -3.10 35.68
C LEU A 59 21.31 -2.82 36.90
N ASP A 60 21.30 -1.58 37.41
CA ASP A 60 20.48 -1.23 38.57
C ASP A 60 18.99 -1.14 38.20
N GLU A 61 18.67 -0.64 37.02
CA GLU A 61 17.31 -0.61 36.46
C GLU A 61 16.81 -2.02 36.15
N LEU A 62 17.69 -2.89 35.62
CA LEU A 62 17.35 -4.30 35.40
C LEU A 62 17.11 -5.06 36.71
N ARG A 63 17.85 -4.73 37.79
CA ARG A 63 17.59 -5.31 39.12
C ARG A 63 16.22 -4.86 39.62
N THR A 64 15.91 -3.58 39.54
CA THR A 64 14.60 -3.02 39.91
C THR A 64 13.48 -3.70 39.15
N PHE A 65 13.64 -3.89 37.83
CA PHE A 65 12.68 -4.61 36.99
C PHE A 65 12.46 -6.04 37.51
N ALA A 66 13.55 -6.78 37.82
CA ALA A 66 13.45 -8.15 38.34
C ALA A 66 12.78 -8.21 39.72
N GLU A 67 13.00 -7.20 40.58
CA GLU A 67 12.33 -7.09 41.86
C GLU A 67 10.81 -6.89 41.70
N VAL A 68 10.40 -5.97 40.82
CA VAL A 68 8.98 -5.71 40.50
C VAL A 68 8.33 -6.96 39.91
N PHE A 69 8.98 -7.61 38.95
CA PHE A 69 8.53 -8.86 38.36
C PHE A 69 8.27 -9.91 39.43
N ASN A 70 9.22 -10.13 40.38
CA ASN A 70 9.06 -11.10 41.43
C ASN A 70 7.95 -10.74 42.45
N GLN A 71 7.75 -9.44 42.74
CA GLN A 71 6.65 -8.99 43.60
C GLN A 71 5.29 -9.27 42.96
N ILE A 72 5.13 -9.03 41.66
CA ILE A 72 3.88 -9.35 40.95
C ILE A 72 3.66 -10.86 40.94
N ARG A 73 4.66 -11.65 40.56
CA ARG A 73 4.60 -13.10 40.49
C ARG A 73 4.17 -13.75 41.81
N THR A 74 4.63 -13.19 42.94
CA THR A 74 4.38 -13.77 44.27
C THR A 74 3.20 -13.15 45.01
N GLY A 75 2.79 -11.92 44.66
CA GLY A 75 1.82 -11.15 45.44
C GLY A 75 0.55 -10.75 44.71
N TYR A 76 0.46 -10.96 43.39
CA TYR A 76 -0.77 -10.67 42.66
C TYR A 76 -1.90 -11.62 43.04
N VAL A 77 -3.15 -11.14 42.97
CA VAL A 77 -4.33 -11.87 43.46
C VAL A 77 -4.65 -13.14 42.66
N GLU A 78 -4.25 -13.19 41.41
CA GLU A 78 -4.41 -14.33 40.52
C GLU A 78 -3.03 -14.89 40.13
N GLU A 79 -2.95 -16.19 39.86
CA GLU A 79 -1.73 -16.82 39.39
C GLU A 79 -1.51 -16.49 37.90
N ILE A 80 -0.37 -15.86 37.54
CA ILE A 80 0.03 -15.57 36.18
C ILE A 80 1.34 -16.27 35.91
N ASP A 81 1.44 -16.95 34.79
CA ASP A 81 2.69 -17.60 34.41
C ASP A 81 3.78 -16.58 34.00
N ASP A 82 5.04 -16.99 34.17
CA ASP A 82 6.20 -16.12 33.97
C ASP A 82 6.33 -15.63 32.54
N SER A 83 5.90 -16.42 31.55
CA SER A 83 5.97 -16.02 30.11
C SER A 83 4.97 -14.93 29.78
N THR A 84 3.74 -15.06 30.25
CA THR A 84 2.69 -14.04 30.08
C THR A 84 3.07 -12.72 30.76
N LEU A 85 3.65 -12.79 31.96
CA LEU A 85 4.09 -11.59 32.68
C LEU A 85 5.25 -10.88 31.94
N LEU A 86 6.17 -11.63 31.34
CA LEU A 86 7.24 -11.08 30.53
C LEU A 86 6.71 -10.48 29.22
N GLU A 87 5.70 -11.10 28.60
CA GLU A 87 5.03 -10.54 27.41
C GLU A 87 4.37 -9.20 27.72
N PHE A 88 3.64 -9.09 28.83
CA PHE A 88 3.08 -7.82 29.29
C PHE A 88 4.15 -6.74 29.51
N ALA A 89 5.31 -7.12 30.02
CA ALA A 89 6.41 -6.17 30.19
C ALA A 89 6.98 -5.68 28.85
N ILE A 90 7.15 -6.57 27.85
CA ILE A 90 7.60 -6.23 26.51
C ILE A 90 6.58 -5.33 25.80
N GLU A 91 5.30 -5.69 25.87
CA GLU A 91 4.21 -4.88 25.32
C GLU A 91 4.17 -3.49 25.96
N GLY A 92 4.29 -3.41 27.29
CA GLY A 92 4.32 -2.14 28.01
C GLY A 92 5.49 -1.23 27.61
N MET A 93 6.67 -1.79 27.37
CA MET A 93 7.82 -1.04 26.86
C MET A 93 7.54 -0.45 25.48
N LEU A 94 6.96 -1.22 24.57
CA LEU A 94 6.68 -0.78 23.20
C LEU A 94 5.53 0.23 23.16
N MET A 95 4.46 0.01 23.93
CA MET A 95 3.34 0.94 24.06
C MET A 95 3.78 2.31 24.64
N GLY A 96 4.83 2.33 25.44
CA GLY A 96 5.42 3.55 25.99
C GLY A 96 6.20 4.40 24.97
N LEU A 97 6.49 3.87 23.79
CA LEU A 97 7.24 4.58 22.74
C LEU A 97 6.31 5.42 21.84
N ASP A 98 5.35 4.77 21.21
CA ASP A 98 4.40 5.38 20.28
C ASP A 98 3.23 4.40 20.01
N PRO A 99 2.08 4.86 19.42
CA PRO A 99 0.92 4.01 19.20
C PRO A 99 1.07 2.98 18.06
N HIS A 100 2.21 2.94 17.38
CA HIS A 100 2.45 2.07 16.22
C HIS A 100 3.49 0.99 16.49
N SER A 101 4.34 1.18 17.52
CA SER A 101 5.30 0.17 17.97
C SER A 101 4.59 -0.87 18.81
N MET A 102 4.76 -2.15 18.47
CA MET A 102 4.07 -3.25 19.16
C MET A 102 4.85 -4.56 19.09
N TYR A 103 4.59 -5.41 20.05
CA TYR A 103 5.00 -6.80 20.03
C TYR A 103 4.01 -7.60 19.19
N LEU A 104 4.51 -8.46 18.32
CA LEU A 104 3.72 -9.33 17.48
C LEU A 104 3.88 -10.77 17.98
N THR A 105 2.82 -11.33 18.52
CA THR A 105 2.69 -12.76 18.75
C THR A 105 2.78 -13.51 17.43
N GLU A 106 2.91 -14.83 17.45
CA GLU A 106 2.94 -15.65 16.23
C GLU A 106 1.75 -15.37 15.32
N ASP A 107 0.52 -15.38 15.88
CA ASP A 107 -0.72 -15.12 15.12
C ASP A 107 -0.77 -13.70 14.55
N ALA A 108 -0.37 -12.69 15.35
CA ALA A 108 -0.35 -11.30 14.91
C ALA A 108 0.70 -11.06 13.82
N TYR A 109 1.85 -11.73 13.91
CA TYR A 109 2.90 -11.66 12.89
C TYR A 109 2.48 -12.35 11.60
N GLN A 110 1.86 -13.53 11.68
CA GLN A 110 1.28 -14.21 10.51
C GLN A 110 0.18 -13.35 9.87
N GLY A 111 -0.74 -12.79 10.65
CA GLY A 111 -1.78 -11.88 10.16
C GLY A 111 -1.21 -10.64 9.45
N LEU A 112 -0.10 -10.09 9.95
CA LEU A 112 0.60 -9.00 9.28
C LEU A 112 1.21 -9.46 7.94
N GLN A 113 1.82 -10.63 7.89
CA GLN A 113 2.38 -11.22 6.67
C GLN A 113 1.27 -11.48 5.63
N ASP A 114 0.15 -12.07 6.04
CA ASP A 114 -1.02 -12.31 5.18
C ASP A 114 -1.56 -10.99 4.61
N SER A 115 -1.71 -9.96 5.44
CA SER A 115 -2.24 -8.67 5.01
C SER A 115 -1.30 -7.92 4.06
N THR A 116 0.01 -8.05 4.26
CA THR A 116 1.02 -7.39 3.42
C THR A 116 1.28 -8.12 2.11
N SER A 117 1.24 -9.45 2.12
CA SER A 117 1.30 -10.25 0.89
C SER A 117 0.02 -10.14 0.06
N GLY A 118 -1.12 -9.93 0.72
CA GLY A 118 -2.44 -10.04 0.12
C GLY A 118 -2.86 -11.47 -0.15
N GLU A 119 -2.17 -12.43 0.44
CA GLU A 119 -2.40 -13.86 0.29
C GLU A 119 -2.54 -14.48 1.68
N PHE A 120 -3.53 -15.31 1.87
CA PHE A 120 -3.68 -16.13 3.08
C PHE A 120 -4.14 -17.54 2.71
N THR A 121 -3.85 -18.51 3.58
CA THR A 121 -4.32 -19.87 3.35
C THR A 121 -5.67 -20.09 4.02
N GLY A 122 -6.66 -20.55 3.25
CA GLY A 122 -8.01 -20.78 3.75
C GLY A 122 -9.00 -21.18 2.65
N LEU A 123 -10.26 -20.85 2.89
CA LEU A 123 -11.37 -21.24 2.02
C LEU A 123 -11.79 -20.15 1.04
N GLY A 124 -11.44 -18.89 1.32
CA GLY A 124 -11.84 -17.73 0.53
C GLY A 124 -13.28 -17.30 0.78
N LEU A 125 -13.61 -17.13 2.06
CA LEU A 125 -14.92 -16.65 2.52
C LEU A 125 -14.76 -15.34 3.28
N GLU A 126 -15.58 -14.36 2.94
CA GLU A 126 -15.88 -13.23 3.80
C GLU A 126 -17.03 -13.62 4.72
N VAL A 127 -16.82 -13.54 6.03
CA VAL A 127 -17.77 -14.04 7.02
C VAL A 127 -18.09 -12.98 8.07
N GLY A 128 -19.29 -13.10 8.65
CA GLY A 128 -19.74 -12.30 9.77
C GLY A 128 -20.56 -13.15 10.74
N THR A 129 -21.12 -12.54 11.78
CA THR A 129 -22.00 -13.23 12.73
C THR A 129 -23.43 -12.78 12.57
N GLU A 130 -24.36 -13.74 12.60
CA GLU A 130 -25.80 -13.50 12.63
C GLU A 130 -26.49 -14.52 13.55
N ASN A 131 -27.21 -14.06 14.56
CA ASN A 131 -27.96 -14.90 15.51
C ASN A 131 -27.12 -15.99 16.18
N GLY A 132 -25.81 -15.71 16.46
CA GLY A 132 -24.87 -16.64 17.10
C GLY A 132 -24.33 -17.72 16.17
N TYR A 133 -24.50 -17.57 14.87
CA TYR A 133 -23.88 -18.39 13.83
C TYR A 133 -22.94 -17.57 12.95
N VAL A 134 -22.07 -18.25 12.22
CA VAL A 134 -21.22 -17.64 11.19
C VAL A 134 -21.99 -17.61 9.88
N LYS A 135 -22.19 -16.39 9.34
CA LYS A 135 -22.86 -16.15 8.06
C LYS A 135 -21.83 -15.80 6.99
N ILE A 136 -21.97 -16.41 5.83
CA ILE A 136 -21.20 -16.06 4.64
C ILE A 136 -21.74 -14.73 4.10
N ILE A 137 -20.88 -13.68 4.12
CA ILE A 137 -21.16 -12.38 3.50
C ILE A 137 -20.97 -12.51 2.00
N ALA A 138 -19.82 -13.07 1.58
CA ALA A 138 -19.54 -13.36 0.18
C ALA A 138 -18.40 -14.39 0.06
N PRO A 139 -18.45 -15.31 -0.90
CA PRO A 139 -17.28 -16.04 -1.35
C PRO A 139 -16.37 -15.13 -2.18
N ILE A 140 -15.05 -15.31 -2.08
CA ILE A 140 -14.06 -14.59 -2.88
C ILE A 140 -13.95 -15.27 -4.25
N ASP A 141 -14.02 -14.50 -5.32
CA ASP A 141 -13.92 -15.01 -6.70
C ASP A 141 -12.66 -15.85 -6.93
N GLY A 142 -12.79 -17.01 -7.54
CA GLY A 142 -11.71 -17.93 -7.83
C GLY A 142 -11.15 -18.67 -6.60
N SER A 143 -11.87 -18.66 -5.51
CA SER A 143 -11.55 -19.38 -4.28
C SER A 143 -12.22 -20.76 -4.21
N PRO A 144 -11.72 -21.68 -3.36
CA PRO A 144 -12.38 -22.97 -3.12
C PRO A 144 -13.86 -22.85 -2.75
N ALA A 145 -14.22 -21.82 -1.98
CA ALA A 145 -15.59 -21.58 -1.56
C ALA A 145 -16.49 -21.16 -2.74
N ALA A 146 -16.01 -20.29 -3.62
CA ALA A 146 -16.73 -19.88 -4.83
C ALA A 146 -16.90 -21.05 -5.80
N ASP A 147 -15.83 -21.82 -6.02
CA ASP A 147 -15.83 -22.98 -6.92
C ASP A 147 -16.77 -24.11 -6.43
N ALA A 148 -16.95 -24.21 -5.11
CA ALA A 148 -17.90 -25.14 -4.50
C ALA A 148 -19.37 -24.66 -4.50
N GLY A 149 -19.64 -23.45 -5.01
CA GLY A 149 -21.00 -22.91 -5.12
C GLY A 149 -21.59 -22.43 -3.79
N LEU A 150 -20.77 -22.01 -2.84
CA LEU A 150 -21.23 -21.29 -1.65
C LEU A 150 -21.71 -19.89 -2.05
N GLU A 151 -22.73 -19.39 -1.37
CA GLU A 151 -23.42 -18.15 -1.73
C GLU A 151 -23.49 -17.16 -0.56
N SER A 152 -23.67 -15.89 -0.88
CA SER A 152 -23.97 -14.86 0.11
C SER A 152 -25.29 -15.18 0.83
N GLY A 153 -25.27 -15.12 2.16
CA GLY A 153 -26.40 -15.45 3.01
C GLY A 153 -26.41 -16.89 3.53
N ASP A 154 -25.55 -17.78 3.04
CA ASP A 154 -25.36 -19.11 3.63
C ASP A 154 -24.93 -19.02 5.09
N ILE A 155 -25.42 -19.93 5.92
CA ILE A 155 -25.09 -20.03 7.36
C ILE A 155 -24.23 -21.26 7.58
N ILE A 156 -23.08 -21.09 8.17
CA ILE A 156 -22.20 -22.19 8.57
C ILE A 156 -22.73 -22.72 9.92
N LEU A 157 -23.15 -23.98 9.94
CA LEU A 157 -23.70 -24.65 11.13
C LEU A 157 -22.63 -25.44 11.87
N LYS A 158 -21.70 -26.07 11.12
CA LYS A 158 -20.59 -26.87 11.65
C LYS A 158 -19.34 -26.71 10.80
N LEU A 159 -18.20 -26.88 11.46
CA LEU A 159 -16.85 -26.97 10.88
C LEU A 159 -16.26 -28.32 11.33
N ASP A 160 -15.97 -29.26 10.44
CA ASP A 160 -15.50 -30.64 10.74
C ASP A 160 -16.31 -31.32 11.85
N ASN A 161 -17.63 -31.27 11.79
CA ASN A 161 -18.56 -31.77 12.79
C ASN A 161 -18.62 -30.97 14.12
N VAL A 162 -17.81 -29.93 14.33
CA VAL A 162 -17.88 -29.05 15.48
C VAL A 162 -18.98 -28.00 15.25
N PRO A 163 -20.01 -27.89 16.11
CA PRO A 163 -21.03 -26.87 15.98
C PRO A 163 -20.43 -25.46 16.14
N VAL A 164 -20.80 -24.55 15.25
CA VAL A 164 -20.32 -23.15 15.25
C VAL A 164 -21.10 -22.28 16.25
N LYS A 165 -22.31 -22.72 16.66
CA LYS A 165 -23.18 -21.97 17.58
C LYS A 165 -22.49 -21.74 18.93
N GLY A 166 -22.30 -20.45 19.28
CA GLY A 166 -21.64 -20.05 20.52
C GLY A 166 -20.13 -19.89 20.42
N MET A 167 -19.56 -20.19 19.27
CA MET A 167 -18.16 -19.93 18.94
C MET A 167 -17.99 -18.45 18.58
N SER A 168 -16.88 -17.85 18.94
CA SER A 168 -16.53 -16.51 18.47
C SER A 168 -16.19 -16.55 16.97
N LEU A 169 -16.33 -15.41 16.30
CA LEU A 169 -15.99 -15.32 14.86
C LEU A 169 -14.51 -15.66 14.62
N ASN A 170 -13.63 -15.23 15.51
CA ASN A 170 -12.19 -15.48 15.39
C ASN A 170 -11.87 -16.99 15.52
N GLU A 171 -12.44 -17.68 16.50
CA GLU A 171 -12.29 -19.13 16.64
C GLU A 171 -12.76 -19.87 15.38
N ALA A 172 -13.90 -19.47 14.81
CA ALA A 172 -14.38 -20.06 13.57
C ALA A 172 -13.43 -19.80 12.39
N ILE A 173 -12.88 -18.57 12.28
CA ILE A 173 -11.89 -18.20 11.27
C ILE A 173 -10.62 -19.06 11.41
N GLU A 174 -10.11 -19.25 12.62
CA GLU A 174 -8.92 -20.07 12.86
C GLU A 174 -9.14 -21.54 12.45
N ILE A 175 -10.32 -22.10 12.71
CA ILE A 175 -10.66 -23.45 12.24
C ILE A 175 -10.77 -23.50 10.71
N MET A 176 -11.33 -22.46 10.07
CA MET A 176 -11.43 -22.37 8.59
C MET A 176 -10.07 -22.15 7.94
N ARG A 177 -9.12 -21.50 8.62
CA ARG A 177 -7.72 -21.46 8.23
C ARG A 177 -7.07 -22.84 8.38
N GLY A 178 -5.84 -22.99 7.95
CA GLY A 178 -5.07 -24.21 8.12
C GLY A 178 -4.10 -24.45 6.96
N PRO A 179 -3.34 -25.54 6.99
CA PRO A 179 -2.34 -25.82 5.98
C PRO A 179 -2.97 -25.93 4.57
N LYS A 180 -2.26 -25.40 3.58
CA LYS A 180 -2.62 -25.57 2.18
C LYS A 180 -2.84 -27.05 1.85
N ASP A 181 -3.78 -27.32 0.96
CA ASP A 181 -4.18 -28.67 0.51
C ASP A 181 -4.85 -29.55 1.58
N SER A 182 -5.03 -29.07 2.82
CA SER A 182 -5.83 -29.75 3.83
C SER A 182 -7.33 -29.59 3.56
N LYS A 183 -8.13 -30.58 3.98
CA LYS A 183 -9.57 -30.60 3.78
C LYS A 183 -10.31 -30.12 5.04
N ILE A 184 -11.47 -29.55 4.82
CA ILE A 184 -12.45 -29.22 5.87
C ILE A 184 -13.86 -29.50 5.32
N VAL A 185 -14.77 -29.91 6.19
CA VAL A 185 -16.20 -30.10 5.86
C VAL A 185 -17.00 -29.00 6.54
N LEU A 186 -17.75 -28.25 5.74
CA LEU A 186 -18.69 -27.25 6.23
C LEU A 186 -20.12 -27.79 6.10
N SER A 187 -20.88 -27.81 7.22
CA SER A 187 -22.32 -28.03 7.17
C SER A 187 -23.01 -26.67 6.99
N ILE A 188 -23.73 -26.51 5.89
CA ILE A 188 -24.31 -25.25 5.42
C ILE A 188 -25.83 -25.29 5.53
N GLY A 189 -26.41 -24.26 6.11
CA GLY A 189 -27.80 -23.93 6.03
C GLY A 189 -28.02 -22.80 5.03
N ARG A 190 -28.76 -23.06 3.95
CA ARG A 190 -29.07 -22.05 2.92
C ARG A 190 -30.52 -21.59 3.05
N PRO A 191 -30.79 -20.27 3.10
CA PRO A 191 -32.15 -19.75 3.07
C PRO A 191 -32.91 -20.29 1.84
N GLY A 192 -34.09 -20.90 2.08
CA GLY A 192 -34.89 -21.51 1.02
C GLY A 192 -34.68 -23.03 0.85
N ASN A 193 -33.64 -23.62 1.42
CA ASN A 193 -33.49 -25.07 1.49
C ASN A 193 -34.07 -25.60 2.79
N SER A 194 -34.81 -26.73 2.70
CA SER A 194 -35.45 -27.37 3.88
C SER A 194 -34.46 -28.13 4.76
N GLU A 195 -33.33 -28.58 4.20
CA GLU A 195 -32.32 -29.37 4.91
C GLU A 195 -30.90 -28.77 4.71
N PRO A 196 -30.05 -28.81 5.76
CA PRO A 196 -28.66 -28.50 5.64
C PRO A 196 -27.92 -29.48 4.72
N PHE A 197 -26.83 -29.03 4.08
CA PHE A 197 -25.99 -29.87 3.24
C PHE A 197 -24.50 -29.69 3.61
N ASP A 198 -23.69 -30.73 3.38
CA ASP A 198 -22.29 -30.70 3.65
C ASP A 198 -21.49 -30.37 2.39
N VAL A 199 -20.50 -29.50 2.53
CA VAL A 199 -19.57 -29.10 1.48
C VAL A 199 -18.15 -29.39 1.95
N THR A 200 -17.44 -30.24 1.20
CA THR A 200 -16.01 -30.49 1.47
C THR A 200 -15.16 -29.53 0.67
N LEU A 201 -14.37 -28.72 1.34
CA LEU A 201 -13.46 -27.74 0.76
C LEU A 201 -12.00 -28.18 0.97
N VAL A 202 -11.15 -27.79 0.02
CA VAL A 202 -9.69 -27.94 0.14
C VAL A 202 -9.11 -26.55 0.34
N ARG A 203 -8.41 -26.33 1.44
CA ARG A 203 -7.77 -25.05 1.71
C ARG A 203 -6.72 -24.72 0.65
N ASN A 204 -6.72 -23.49 0.18
CA ASN A 204 -5.79 -23.02 -0.84
C ASN A 204 -5.27 -21.62 -0.48
N VAL A 205 -4.26 -21.15 -1.20
CA VAL A 205 -3.83 -19.75 -1.12
C VAL A 205 -4.88 -18.87 -1.78
N ILE A 206 -5.46 -17.99 -1.00
CA ILE A 206 -6.48 -17.03 -1.43
C ILE A 206 -5.81 -15.69 -1.67
N LYS A 207 -6.05 -15.11 -2.84
CA LYS A 207 -5.55 -13.77 -3.18
C LYS A 207 -6.66 -12.74 -3.04
N VAL A 208 -6.42 -11.75 -2.18
CA VAL A 208 -7.35 -10.62 -2.00
C VAL A 208 -6.94 -9.49 -2.92
N ALA A 209 -7.80 -9.18 -3.90
CA ALA A 209 -7.52 -8.09 -4.83
C ALA A 209 -7.53 -6.73 -4.11
N SER A 210 -6.36 -6.09 -4.01
CA SER A 210 -6.22 -4.74 -3.47
C SER A 210 -6.55 -3.65 -4.48
N VAL A 211 -6.60 -3.97 -5.77
CA VAL A 211 -6.82 -3.03 -6.88
C VAL A 211 -8.07 -3.41 -7.67
N ARG A 212 -8.95 -2.44 -7.90
CA ARG A 212 -10.13 -2.57 -8.76
C ARG A 212 -10.16 -1.46 -9.76
N GLN A 213 -10.63 -1.73 -10.99
CA GLN A 213 -10.71 -0.72 -12.05
C GLN A 213 -12.07 -0.78 -12.76
N ARG A 214 -12.52 0.38 -13.26
CA ARG A 214 -13.70 0.51 -14.14
C ARG A 214 -13.58 1.73 -15.02
N ILE A 215 -14.43 1.83 -16.05
CA ILE A 215 -14.64 3.04 -16.84
C ILE A 215 -15.81 3.81 -16.24
N LEU A 216 -15.63 5.11 -15.99
CA LEU A 216 -16.67 6.00 -15.48
C LEU A 216 -17.48 6.61 -16.62
N ALA A 217 -16.80 7.02 -17.69
CA ALA A 217 -17.34 7.56 -18.93
C ALA A 217 -16.36 7.27 -20.07
N PRO A 218 -16.74 7.40 -21.36
CA PRO A 218 -15.85 7.16 -22.48
C PRO A 218 -14.55 7.97 -22.40
N GLY A 219 -13.42 7.26 -22.22
CA GLY A 219 -12.09 7.84 -22.04
C GLY A 219 -11.75 8.24 -20.60
N TYR A 220 -12.60 8.01 -19.61
CA TYR A 220 -12.32 8.31 -18.20
C TYR A 220 -12.24 7.05 -17.36
N GLY A 221 -11.03 6.74 -16.89
CA GLY A 221 -10.72 5.57 -16.08
C GLY A 221 -10.89 5.84 -14.57
N TYR A 222 -11.08 4.76 -13.83
CA TYR A 222 -11.10 4.76 -12.38
C TYR A 222 -10.32 3.55 -11.88
N ILE A 223 -9.39 3.79 -10.98
CA ILE A 223 -8.63 2.77 -10.26
C ILE A 223 -8.79 3.04 -8.77
N ARG A 224 -9.25 2.03 -8.02
CA ARG A 224 -9.30 2.04 -6.57
C ARG A 224 -8.21 1.14 -6.02
N ILE A 225 -7.44 1.66 -5.06
CA ILE A 225 -6.50 0.90 -4.26
C ILE A 225 -7.04 0.85 -2.83
N ALA A 226 -7.40 -0.35 -2.37
CA ALA A 226 -7.95 -0.53 -1.03
C ALA A 226 -6.86 -0.67 0.04
N GLN A 227 -5.68 -1.20 -0.33
CA GLN A 227 -4.51 -1.38 0.55
C GLN A 227 -3.24 -1.53 -0.31
N PHE A 228 -2.08 -1.20 0.25
CA PHE A 228 -0.79 -1.40 -0.42
C PHE A 228 -0.17 -2.74 -0.02
N GLN A 229 -0.39 -3.75 -0.84
CA GLN A 229 0.19 -5.10 -0.77
C GLN A 229 1.43 -5.19 -1.67
N SER A 230 2.21 -6.26 -1.54
CA SER A 230 3.44 -6.47 -2.34
C SER A 230 3.20 -6.47 -3.85
N SER A 231 2.03 -6.89 -4.32
CA SER A 231 1.66 -6.93 -5.74
C SER A 231 1.01 -5.65 -6.26
N THR A 232 0.69 -4.66 -5.39
CA THR A 232 -0.19 -3.54 -5.74
C THR A 232 0.34 -2.70 -6.92
N GLY A 233 1.66 -2.44 -7.00
CA GLY A 233 2.25 -1.73 -8.14
C GLY A 233 1.99 -2.44 -9.48
N ALA A 234 2.23 -3.76 -9.52
CA ALA A 234 1.98 -4.58 -10.70
C ALA A 234 0.48 -4.66 -11.04
N ASP A 235 -0.40 -4.72 -10.04
CA ASP A 235 -1.85 -4.78 -10.24
C ASP A 235 -2.42 -3.45 -10.73
N VAL A 236 -1.88 -2.31 -10.27
CA VAL A 236 -2.22 -0.98 -10.82
C VAL A 236 -1.78 -0.88 -12.27
N LYS A 237 -0.53 -1.29 -12.59
CA LYS A 237 -0.05 -1.32 -13.98
C LYS A 237 -0.97 -2.15 -14.87
N LYS A 238 -1.29 -3.37 -14.47
CA LYS A 238 -2.21 -4.26 -15.20
C LYS A 238 -3.61 -3.65 -15.37
N SER A 239 -4.09 -2.94 -14.35
CA SER A 239 -5.37 -2.24 -14.40
C SER A 239 -5.34 -1.07 -15.39
N LEU A 240 -4.24 -0.32 -15.40
CA LEU A 240 -4.00 0.76 -16.34
C LEU A 240 -3.92 0.25 -17.79
N ASP A 241 -3.15 -0.82 -18.03
CA ASP A 241 -3.03 -1.47 -19.34
C ASP A 241 -4.43 -1.92 -19.87
N LYS A 242 -5.29 -2.44 -18.98
CA LYS A 242 -6.68 -2.80 -19.35
C LYS A 242 -7.54 -1.59 -19.68
N LEU A 243 -7.36 -0.45 -19.01
CA LEU A 243 -8.08 0.79 -19.35
C LEU A 243 -7.62 1.33 -20.69
N LEU A 244 -6.31 1.37 -20.93
CA LEU A 244 -5.70 1.83 -22.19
C LEU A 244 -6.09 0.94 -23.38
N SER A 245 -6.25 -0.37 -23.19
CA SER A 245 -6.68 -1.29 -24.24
C SER A 245 -8.12 -1.05 -24.74
N LYS A 246 -8.95 -0.31 -23.96
CA LYS A 246 -10.34 0.03 -24.31
C LYS A 246 -10.47 1.32 -25.11
N GLY A 247 -9.38 2.04 -25.32
CA GLY A 247 -9.32 3.28 -26.11
C GLY A 247 -8.47 4.36 -25.46
N GLU A 248 -8.44 5.54 -26.07
CA GLU A 248 -7.68 6.68 -25.56
C GLU A 248 -8.18 7.11 -24.18
N LEU A 249 -7.25 7.21 -23.22
CA LEU A 249 -7.52 7.71 -21.88
C LEU A 249 -7.46 9.25 -21.90
N LYS A 250 -8.51 9.90 -21.41
CA LYS A 250 -8.65 11.37 -21.33
C LYS A 250 -8.51 11.90 -19.91
N GLY A 251 -8.63 11.02 -18.93
CA GLY A 251 -8.51 11.32 -17.51
C GLY A 251 -8.58 10.07 -16.67
N LEU A 252 -7.95 10.10 -15.47
CA LEU A 252 -7.91 9.00 -14.52
C LEU A 252 -8.28 9.49 -13.12
N VAL A 253 -9.17 8.77 -12.44
CA VAL A 253 -9.39 8.91 -10.99
C VAL A 253 -8.65 7.79 -10.30
N LEU A 254 -7.74 8.13 -9.38
CA LEU A 254 -7.07 7.21 -8.46
C LEU A 254 -7.71 7.37 -7.07
N ASP A 255 -8.46 6.38 -6.64
CA ASP A 255 -9.21 6.42 -5.37
C ASP A 255 -8.44 5.72 -4.25
N LEU A 256 -7.95 6.51 -3.30
CA LEU A 256 -7.23 6.09 -2.10
C LEU A 256 -8.08 6.29 -0.83
N ARG A 257 -9.35 6.63 -0.92
CA ARG A 257 -10.22 6.82 0.24
C ARG A 257 -10.35 5.52 1.04
N ASN A 258 -10.31 5.62 2.36
CA ASN A 258 -10.33 4.50 3.31
C ASN A 258 -9.23 3.45 3.04
N ASN A 259 -8.08 3.88 2.53
CA ASN A 259 -6.91 3.03 2.35
C ASN A 259 -5.91 3.32 3.48
N PRO A 260 -5.74 2.42 4.47
CA PRO A 260 -4.89 2.66 5.65
C PRO A 260 -3.38 2.62 5.34
N GLY A 261 -3.01 2.41 4.07
CA GLY A 261 -1.64 2.27 3.64
C GLY A 261 -1.23 0.81 3.40
N GLY A 262 -0.04 0.47 3.84
CA GLY A 262 0.57 -0.86 3.70
C GLY A 262 2.07 -0.76 3.42
N ILE A 263 2.57 -1.51 2.45
CA ILE A 263 4.00 -1.58 2.12
C ILE A 263 4.47 -0.29 1.47
N LEU A 264 5.49 0.37 2.06
CA LEU A 264 6.08 1.60 1.54
C LEU A 264 6.57 1.42 0.10
N ARG A 265 7.33 0.33 -0.19
CA ARG A 265 7.82 0.08 -1.54
C ARG A 265 6.70 -0.02 -2.58
N ALA A 266 5.57 -0.62 -2.23
CA ALA A 266 4.42 -0.70 -3.12
C ALA A 266 3.81 0.68 -3.43
N SER A 267 3.87 1.65 -2.50
CA SER A 267 3.44 3.03 -2.80
C SER A 267 4.39 3.74 -3.75
N VAL A 268 5.71 3.49 -3.63
CA VAL A 268 6.70 3.97 -4.59
C VAL A 268 6.42 3.40 -5.97
N ASP A 269 6.25 2.07 -6.09
CA ASP A 269 5.96 1.39 -7.36
C ASP A 269 4.67 1.92 -8.02
N VAL A 270 3.67 2.32 -7.23
CA VAL A 270 2.44 2.95 -7.75
C VAL A 270 2.70 4.39 -8.20
N ALA A 271 3.40 5.20 -7.40
CA ALA A 271 3.67 6.60 -7.75
C ALA A 271 4.53 6.71 -9.02
N GLU A 272 5.55 5.85 -9.16
CA GLU A 272 6.42 5.76 -10.34
C GLU A 272 5.64 5.55 -11.65
N LEU A 273 4.48 4.87 -11.63
CA LEU A 273 3.65 4.67 -12.83
C LEU A 273 3.10 5.99 -13.41
N PHE A 274 3.11 7.05 -12.63
CA PHE A 274 2.52 8.34 -12.98
C PHE A 274 3.55 9.48 -13.04
N MET A 275 4.84 9.18 -12.86
CA MET A 275 5.92 10.16 -12.81
C MET A 275 7.03 9.80 -13.79
N ASP A 276 7.65 10.80 -14.42
CA ASP A 276 8.79 10.61 -15.32
C ASP A 276 10.12 10.71 -14.60
N GLU A 277 10.20 11.49 -13.51
CA GLU A 277 11.42 11.73 -12.75
C GLU A 277 11.09 12.33 -11.36
N GLY A 278 12.10 12.45 -10.54
CA GLY A 278 12.04 13.13 -9.25
C GLY A 278 11.87 12.17 -8.06
N ASN A 279 11.98 12.73 -6.87
CA ASN A 279 11.84 11.97 -5.63
C ASN A 279 10.36 11.64 -5.37
N VAL A 280 10.07 10.41 -4.96
CA VAL A 280 8.74 9.99 -4.51
C VAL A 280 8.59 10.23 -3.00
N VAL A 281 9.57 9.80 -2.23
CA VAL A 281 9.58 9.89 -0.77
C VAL A 281 11.00 9.70 -0.28
N TYR A 282 11.36 10.31 0.83
CA TYR A 282 12.58 9.97 1.55
C TYR A 282 12.30 9.76 3.04
N THR A 283 13.17 9.00 3.69
CA THR A 283 13.05 8.66 5.11
C THR A 283 14.25 9.18 5.87
N GLU A 284 14.04 9.63 7.11
CA GLU A 284 15.08 10.02 8.04
C GLU A 284 14.91 9.24 9.35
N GLY A 285 15.96 8.59 9.80
CA GLY A 285 15.96 7.82 11.04
C GLY A 285 17.12 8.16 11.95
N ARG A 286 17.07 7.68 13.19
CA ARG A 286 18.11 7.94 14.21
C ARG A 286 19.41 7.21 13.93
N VAL A 287 19.33 6.02 13.32
CA VAL A 287 20.48 5.17 13.07
C VAL A 287 21.20 5.64 11.80
N SER A 288 22.51 5.82 11.87
CA SER A 288 23.31 6.22 10.70
C SER A 288 23.14 5.21 9.56
N GLY A 289 22.80 5.71 8.35
CA GLY A 289 22.52 4.87 7.18
C GLY A 289 21.09 4.33 7.09
N SER A 290 20.17 4.73 7.98
CA SER A 290 18.74 4.42 7.86
C SER A 290 18.01 5.37 6.92
N ASP A 291 18.64 6.45 6.50
CA ASP A 291 18.09 7.39 5.54
C ASP A 291 18.01 6.73 4.17
N THR A 292 16.83 6.75 3.59
CA THR A 292 16.59 6.16 2.27
C THR A 292 15.83 7.15 1.42
N ARG A 293 16.24 7.27 0.17
CA ARG A 293 15.55 8.08 -0.84
C ARG A 293 15.02 7.17 -1.94
N TYR A 294 13.78 7.39 -2.34
CA TYR A 294 13.13 6.66 -3.42
C TYR A 294 12.82 7.64 -4.54
N ASP A 295 13.52 7.50 -5.65
CA ASP A 295 13.34 8.33 -6.85
C ASP A 295 12.58 7.55 -7.90
N ALA A 296 11.71 8.23 -8.68
CA ALA A 296 10.93 7.63 -9.72
C ALA A 296 11.81 7.22 -10.92
N ALA A 297 11.54 6.06 -11.48
CA ALA A 297 12.08 5.64 -12.76
C ALA A 297 11.31 6.31 -13.92
N PRO A 298 11.98 6.69 -15.04
CA PRO A 298 11.32 7.36 -16.15
C PRO A 298 10.24 6.48 -16.79
N LEU A 299 8.99 6.64 -16.42
CA LEU A 299 7.86 5.96 -17.04
C LEU A 299 6.50 6.51 -16.57
N ASP A 300 6.06 7.66 -17.07
CA ASP A 300 4.63 8.00 -16.95
C ASP A 300 3.81 7.09 -17.89
N ALA A 301 3.24 6.03 -17.32
CA ALA A 301 2.45 5.05 -18.06
C ALA A 301 1.13 5.62 -18.64
N THR A 302 0.78 6.87 -18.31
CA THR A 302 -0.43 7.56 -18.81
C THR A 302 -0.16 8.61 -19.87
N ASP A 303 1.11 8.87 -20.21
CA ASP A 303 1.50 9.91 -21.19
C ASP A 303 0.92 11.29 -20.83
N GLY A 304 1.05 11.70 -19.56
CA GLY A 304 0.61 13.00 -19.07
C GLY A 304 -0.91 13.20 -19.03
N VAL A 305 -1.71 12.13 -19.02
CA VAL A 305 -3.17 12.24 -18.83
C VAL A 305 -3.49 12.90 -17.49
N PRO A 306 -4.44 13.83 -17.41
CA PRO A 306 -4.88 14.42 -16.14
C PRO A 306 -5.32 13.36 -15.13
N ILE A 307 -4.85 13.50 -13.88
CA ILE A 307 -5.16 12.59 -12.80
C ILE A 307 -5.81 13.38 -11.65
N VAL A 308 -6.85 12.80 -11.07
CA VAL A 308 -7.40 13.21 -9.77
C VAL A 308 -7.19 12.09 -8.79
N VAL A 309 -6.60 12.40 -7.63
CA VAL A 309 -6.46 11.46 -6.52
C VAL A 309 -7.50 11.81 -5.45
N LEU A 310 -8.34 10.83 -5.10
CA LEU A 310 -9.32 10.97 -4.02
C LEU A 310 -8.74 10.48 -2.71
N ILE A 311 -8.79 11.33 -1.67
CA ILE A 311 -8.36 10.99 -0.31
C ILE A 311 -9.44 11.35 0.72
N ASN A 312 -9.35 10.75 1.91
CA ASN A 312 -10.13 11.11 3.09
C ASN A 312 -9.37 10.76 4.38
N GLN A 313 -10.01 10.95 5.53
CA GLN A 313 -9.42 10.64 6.85
C GLN A 313 -9.01 9.17 7.02
N GLY A 314 -9.54 8.24 6.22
CA GLY A 314 -9.12 6.85 6.18
C GLY A 314 -7.92 6.59 5.26
N SER A 315 -7.41 7.59 4.56
CA SER A 315 -6.20 7.51 3.73
C SER A 315 -4.98 7.77 4.61
N ALA A 316 -4.09 6.78 4.77
CA ALA A 316 -2.96 6.87 5.69
C ALA A 316 -1.68 6.28 5.11
N SER A 317 -0.51 6.71 5.62
CA SER A 317 0.80 6.09 5.37
C SER A 317 1.15 6.00 3.87
N ALA A 318 1.25 4.79 3.28
CA ALA A 318 1.53 4.57 1.86
C ALA A 318 0.59 5.34 0.92
N SER A 319 -0.70 5.53 1.30
CA SER A 319 -1.64 6.37 0.54
C SER A 319 -1.22 7.83 0.54
N GLU A 320 -0.68 8.31 1.67
CA GLU A 320 -0.22 9.68 1.82
C GLU A 320 1.10 9.91 1.08
N ILE A 321 1.93 8.88 0.95
CA ILE A 321 3.14 8.91 0.11
C ILE A 321 2.74 9.15 -1.36
N VAL A 322 1.81 8.36 -1.90
CA VAL A 322 1.35 8.50 -3.29
C VAL A 322 0.71 9.87 -3.50
N ALA A 323 -0.24 10.27 -2.63
CA ALA A 323 -0.92 11.55 -2.75
C ALA A 323 0.05 12.74 -2.63
N GLY A 324 0.97 12.71 -1.63
CA GLY A 324 1.95 13.76 -1.41
C GLY A 324 2.98 13.87 -2.54
N ALA A 325 3.45 12.75 -3.09
CA ALA A 325 4.36 12.75 -4.23
C ALA A 325 3.71 13.37 -5.47
N LEU A 326 2.53 12.91 -5.83
CA LEU A 326 1.81 13.41 -7.00
C LEU A 326 1.37 14.87 -6.85
N GLN A 327 1.07 15.32 -5.61
CA GLN A 327 0.77 16.71 -5.29
C GLN A 327 2.02 17.60 -5.44
N ASP A 328 3.12 17.22 -4.79
CA ASP A 328 4.36 18.03 -4.79
C ASP A 328 4.95 18.20 -6.18
N HIS A 329 4.81 17.19 -7.04
CA HIS A 329 5.19 17.26 -8.46
C HIS A 329 4.13 17.89 -9.36
N SER A 330 3.00 18.37 -8.81
CA SER A 330 1.87 18.90 -9.59
C SER A 330 1.38 17.93 -10.68
N ARG A 331 1.57 16.61 -10.43
CA ARG A 331 1.21 15.57 -11.39
C ARG A 331 -0.28 15.22 -11.34
N ALA A 332 -0.90 15.36 -10.17
CA ALA A 332 -2.31 15.11 -9.96
C ALA A 332 -2.95 16.20 -9.10
N VAL A 333 -4.25 16.37 -9.25
CA VAL A 333 -5.06 17.19 -8.33
C VAL A 333 -5.56 16.28 -7.21
N ILE A 334 -5.27 16.65 -5.96
CA ILE A 334 -5.72 15.90 -4.79
C ILE A 334 -7.07 16.46 -4.35
N MET A 335 -8.09 15.60 -4.27
CA MET A 335 -9.47 15.98 -3.91
C MET A 335 -10.02 15.13 -2.77
N GLY A 336 -10.97 15.69 -2.06
CA GLY A 336 -11.67 15.03 -0.95
C GLY A 336 -11.49 15.75 0.36
N THR A 337 -11.18 15.04 1.44
CA THR A 337 -10.89 15.62 2.75
C THR A 337 -9.48 15.29 3.20
N GLN A 338 -8.96 16.03 4.17
CA GLN A 338 -7.62 15.82 4.73
C GLN A 338 -7.40 14.36 5.14
N SER A 339 -6.22 13.83 4.86
CA SER A 339 -5.83 12.46 5.20
C SER A 339 -5.49 12.30 6.69
N PHE A 340 -5.11 11.11 7.10
CA PHE A 340 -4.94 10.73 8.51
C PHE A 340 -3.73 11.40 9.19
N GLY A 341 -2.59 11.52 8.49
CA GLY A 341 -1.37 12.09 9.05
C GLY A 341 -0.41 11.08 9.69
N LYS A 342 -0.22 9.92 9.08
CA LYS A 342 0.78 8.95 9.52
C LYS A 342 2.06 9.09 8.71
N GLY A 343 3.06 9.79 9.25
CA GLY A 343 4.37 10.05 8.65
C GLY A 343 5.51 9.19 9.21
N SER A 344 5.20 8.08 9.88
CA SER A 344 6.19 7.20 10.52
C SER A 344 6.35 5.86 9.79
N VAL A 345 7.60 5.40 9.69
CA VAL A 345 7.97 4.10 9.11
C VAL A 345 8.15 3.08 10.22
N GLN A 346 7.48 1.95 10.10
CA GLN A 346 7.68 0.82 10.98
C GLN A 346 8.50 -0.26 10.30
N SER A 347 9.57 -0.68 10.99
CA SER A 347 10.32 -1.88 10.63
C SER A 347 9.80 -3.08 11.42
N VAL A 348 9.65 -4.21 10.74
CA VAL A 348 9.31 -5.48 11.36
C VAL A 348 10.59 -6.26 11.59
N LEU A 349 10.93 -6.50 12.84
CA LEU A 349 12.14 -7.19 13.28
C LEU A 349 11.75 -8.59 13.75
N PRO A 350 11.96 -9.63 12.92
CA PRO A 350 11.66 -11.00 13.31
C PRO A 350 12.50 -11.42 14.54
N MET A 351 11.86 -12.14 15.44
CA MET A 351 12.49 -12.75 16.61
C MET A 351 12.52 -14.28 16.47
N SER A 352 13.12 -14.95 17.45
CA SER A 352 12.98 -16.40 17.59
C SER A 352 11.49 -16.75 17.84
N ASP A 353 11.09 -17.95 17.49
CA ASP A 353 9.77 -18.54 17.77
C ASP A 353 8.59 -17.86 17.04
N SER A 354 8.77 -17.53 15.74
CA SER A 354 7.71 -16.98 14.86
C SER A 354 7.09 -15.66 15.36
N ARG A 355 7.73 -14.95 16.30
CA ARG A 355 7.31 -13.64 16.84
C ARG A 355 8.10 -12.51 16.21
N ALA A 356 7.64 -11.28 16.36
CA ALA A 356 8.35 -10.11 15.84
C ALA A 356 8.11 -8.85 16.68
N ILE A 357 8.98 -7.87 16.52
CA ILE A 357 8.74 -6.51 16.99
C ILE A 357 8.47 -5.63 15.77
N LYS A 358 7.36 -4.93 15.79
CA LYS A 358 7.07 -3.83 14.88
C LYS A 358 7.47 -2.54 15.57
N LEU A 359 8.49 -1.87 15.07
CA LEU A 359 9.12 -0.71 15.72
C LEU A 359 9.15 0.48 14.77
N THR A 360 8.80 1.66 15.25
CA THR A 360 8.99 2.91 14.52
C THR A 360 10.48 3.25 14.46
N THR A 361 11.06 3.26 13.24
CA THR A 361 12.50 3.41 13.02
C THR A 361 12.87 4.67 12.26
N ALA A 362 11.91 5.29 11.53
CA ALA A 362 12.14 6.49 10.76
C ALA A 362 10.85 7.30 10.60
N LEU A 363 11.01 8.56 10.20
CA LEU A 363 9.94 9.40 9.66
C LEU A 363 10.13 9.49 8.15
N TYR A 364 9.03 9.71 7.41
CA TYR A 364 9.11 9.96 5.98
C TYR A 364 8.59 11.36 5.63
N PHE A 365 9.11 11.87 4.52
CA PHE A 365 8.87 13.22 4.04
C PHE A 365 8.49 13.18 2.57
N THR A 366 7.62 14.12 2.17
CA THR A 366 7.26 14.30 0.77
C THR A 366 8.44 14.86 -0.03
N PRO A 367 8.41 14.83 -1.36
CA PRO A 367 9.48 15.39 -2.21
C PRO A 367 9.93 16.81 -1.83
N ASN A 368 8.98 17.67 -1.45
CA ASN A 368 9.24 19.06 -1.03
C ASN A 368 9.67 19.21 0.44
N GLY A 369 9.92 18.11 1.14
CA GLY A 369 10.40 18.14 2.53
C GLY A 369 9.31 18.35 3.58
N ARG A 370 8.04 18.18 3.23
CA ARG A 370 6.94 18.27 4.21
C ARG A 370 6.87 16.98 5.03
N SER A 371 6.89 17.12 6.36
CA SER A 371 6.46 16.04 7.24
C SER A 371 4.94 15.95 7.23
N ILE A 372 4.40 14.77 7.03
CA ILE A 372 2.96 14.54 7.10
C ILE A 372 2.52 13.98 8.47
N GLN A 373 3.48 13.77 9.39
CA GLN A 373 3.19 13.26 10.73
C GLN A 373 2.28 14.22 11.48
N ALA A 374 1.12 13.72 11.91
CA ALA A 374 0.05 14.43 12.61
C ALA A 374 -0.66 15.55 11.80
N GLU A 375 -0.23 15.80 10.56
CA GLU A 375 -0.82 16.84 9.69
C GLU A 375 -1.54 16.24 8.49
N GLY A 376 -1.05 15.13 7.93
CA GLY A 376 -1.61 14.51 6.72
C GLY A 376 -1.40 15.32 5.45
N ILE A 377 -2.08 14.88 4.40
CA ILE A 377 -2.14 15.57 3.11
C ILE A 377 -3.44 16.39 3.07
N VAL A 378 -3.29 17.71 2.90
CA VAL A 378 -4.41 18.62 2.67
C VAL A 378 -4.75 18.57 1.19
N PRO A 379 -6.01 18.29 0.81
CA PRO A 379 -6.39 18.24 -0.60
C PRO A 379 -6.31 19.63 -1.25
N ASP A 380 -5.98 19.67 -2.54
CA ASP A 380 -6.00 20.90 -3.33
C ASP A 380 -7.43 21.42 -3.51
N ILE A 381 -8.40 20.50 -3.58
CA ILE A 381 -9.82 20.80 -3.68
C ILE A 381 -10.57 20.04 -2.56
N LEU A 382 -11.07 20.79 -1.59
CA LEU A 382 -11.88 20.23 -0.52
C LEU A 382 -13.26 19.85 -1.06
N VAL A 383 -13.61 18.57 -0.94
CA VAL A 383 -14.94 18.05 -1.27
C VAL A 383 -15.41 17.15 -0.14
N GLU A 384 -16.35 17.62 0.65
CA GLU A 384 -16.98 16.82 1.69
C GLU A 384 -17.90 15.74 1.11
N ARG A 385 -18.00 14.63 1.81
CA ARG A 385 -19.00 13.62 1.46
C ARG A 385 -20.39 14.13 1.78
N ALA A 386 -21.24 14.24 0.77
CA ALA A 386 -22.59 14.75 0.88
C ALA A 386 -23.61 13.78 0.26
N ILE A 387 -24.82 13.79 0.82
CA ILE A 387 -25.99 13.18 0.17
C ILE A 387 -26.63 14.25 -0.70
N ILE A 388 -26.56 14.08 -2.01
CA ILE A 388 -27.14 15.02 -2.95
C ILE A 388 -28.50 14.49 -3.41
N THR A 389 -29.51 15.31 -3.22
CA THR A 389 -30.84 15.03 -3.75
C THR A 389 -31.02 15.77 -5.07
N ALA A 390 -31.21 15.05 -6.16
CA ALA A 390 -31.51 15.65 -7.45
C ALA A 390 -32.81 16.42 -7.39
N TYR A 391 -32.79 17.66 -7.89
CA TYR A 391 -34.01 18.44 -8.01
C TYR A 391 -34.88 17.86 -9.14
N ASP A 392 -36.14 17.56 -8.84
CA ASP A 392 -37.08 17.06 -9.83
C ASP A 392 -37.40 18.18 -10.87
N ASN A 393 -36.89 17.96 -12.06
CA ASN A 393 -36.89 18.93 -13.14
C ASN A 393 -38.07 18.74 -14.12
N THR A 394 -39.10 17.97 -13.73
CA THR A 394 -40.23 17.60 -14.58
C THR A 394 -41.07 18.80 -15.04
N GLN A 395 -40.87 19.98 -14.48
CA GLN A 395 -41.62 21.20 -14.79
C GLN A 395 -40.86 22.25 -15.62
N ARG A 396 -39.65 21.93 -16.12
CA ARG A 396 -38.92 22.89 -16.97
C ARG A 396 -39.49 22.89 -18.39
N ILE A 397 -40.10 24.00 -18.76
CA ILE A 397 -40.54 24.27 -20.14
C ILE A 397 -39.30 24.67 -20.95
N SER A 398 -39.00 23.97 -22.01
CA SER A 398 -37.96 24.30 -23.00
C SER A 398 -38.58 24.94 -24.24
N GLU A 399 -37.77 25.56 -25.11
CA GLU A 399 -38.24 26.09 -26.39
C GLU A 399 -38.95 25.02 -27.21
N ALA A 400 -38.49 23.73 -27.11
CA ALA A 400 -39.09 22.61 -27.78
C ALA A 400 -40.51 22.26 -27.29
N ASP A 401 -40.89 22.73 -26.11
CA ASP A 401 -42.21 22.49 -25.50
C ASP A 401 -43.21 23.59 -25.82
N LEU A 402 -42.71 24.70 -26.48
CA LEU A 402 -43.59 25.80 -26.84
C LEU A 402 -44.39 25.50 -28.14
N SER A 403 -45.64 25.88 -28.14
CA SER A 403 -46.48 25.73 -29.33
C SER A 403 -45.96 26.60 -30.49
N GLY A 404 -45.63 25.97 -31.63
CA GLY A 404 -45.08 26.67 -32.78
C GLY A 404 -43.56 26.90 -32.75
N HIS A 405 -42.80 26.22 -31.86
CA HIS A 405 -41.34 26.30 -31.84
C HIS A 405 -40.70 25.95 -33.20
N LEU A 406 -39.57 26.55 -33.50
CA LEU A 406 -38.83 26.27 -34.71
C LEU A 406 -38.01 24.99 -34.56
N SER A 407 -38.02 24.13 -35.55
CA SER A 407 -37.19 22.92 -35.58
C SER A 407 -35.71 23.26 -35.67
N ASN A 408 -34.86 22.48 -35.03
CA ASN A 408 -33.39 22.65 -35.10
C ASN A 408 -32.92 22.36 -36.55
N ALA A 409 -32.22 23.30 -37.17
CA ALA A 409 -31.72 23.19 -38.55
C ALA A 409 -30.75 22.01 -38.76
N ASN A 410 -30.08 21.54 -37.68
CA ASN A 410 -29.12 20.43 -37.71
C ASN A 410 -29.70 19.09 -37.19
N GLY A 411 -31.01 19.00 -37.00
CA GLY A 411 -31.71 17.83 -36.50
C GLY A 411 -31.57 17.64 -34.99
N THR A 412 -32.29 16.67 -34.44
CA THR A 412 -32.34 16.41 -32.98
C THR A 412 -31.05 15.70 -32.52
N ARG A 413 -30.32 16.29 -31.62
CA ARG A 413 -29.13 15.68 -31.02
C ARG A 413 -29.55 14.63 -29.96
N GLN A 414 -29.31 13.34 -30.21
CA GLN A 414 -29.53 12.31 -29.22
C GLN A 414 -28.40 12.33 -28.15
N SER A 415 -28.72 12.72 -26.91
CA SER A 415 -27.81 12.59 -25.79
C SER A 415 -28.54 12.30 -24.48
N LYS A 416 -29.37 11.27 -24.44
CA LYS A 416 -30.08 10.90 -23.19
C LYS A 416 -29.33 9.86 -22.33
N GLN A 417 -28.40 9.08 -22.88
CA GLN A 417 -27.77 7.98 -22.15
C GLN A 417 -26.66 8.43 -21.19
N ASP A 418 -25.85 9.43 -21.56
CA ASP A 418 -24.74 9.91 -20.72
C ASP A 418 -25.23 10.65 -19.46
N VAL A 419 -26.37 11.36 -19.56
CA VAL A 419 -26.96 12.13 -18.46
C VAL A 419 -27.47 11.23 -17.33
N VAL A 420 -28.01 10.06 -17.63
CA VAL A 420 -28.57 9.13 -16.60
C VAL A 420 -27.48 8.52 -15.73
N VAL A 421 -26.34 8.13 -16.34
CA VAL A 421 -25.21 7.54 -15.61
C VAL A 421 -24.54 8.58 -14.70
N GLU A 422 -24.43 9.83 -15.13
CA GLU A 422 -23.86 10.91 -14.34
C GLU A 422 -24.76 11.30 -13.15
N THR A 423 -26.08 11.27 -13.31
CA THR A 423 -27.01 11.57 -12.23
C THR A 423 -26.96 10.49 -11.13
N ALA A 424 -26.85 9.21 -11.50
CA ALA A 424 -26.69 8.13 -10.53
C ALA A 424 -25.36 8.26 -9.76
N LEU A 425 -24.27 8.60 -10.44
CA LEU A 425 -22.97 8.83 -9.78
C LEU A 425 -23.03 10.00 -8.80
N LEU A 426 -23.72 11.08 -9.13
CA LEU A 426 -23.89 12.26 -8.27
C LEU A 426 -24.60 11.90 -6.96
N THR A 427 -25.62 11.06 -7.00
CA THR A 427 -26.38 10.67 -5.80
C THR A 427 -25.64 9.64 -4.95
N ASP A 428 -24.89 8.74 -5.56
CA ASP A 428 -24.20 7.63 -4.88
C ASP A 428 -22.85 8.05 -4.29
N ASP A 429 -22.07 8.86 -5.04
CA ASP A 429 -20.73 9.29 -4.67
C ASP A 429 -20.42 10.67 -5.27
N ASN A 430 -20.80 11.72 -4.53
CA ASN A 430 -20.60 13.10 -4.95
C ASN A 430 -19.13 13.44 -5.20
N GLN A 431 -18.19 12.90 -4.38
CA GLN A 431 -16.76 13.17 -4.55
C GLN A 431 -16.23 12.58 -5.88
N LEU A 432 -16.67 11.38 -6.24
CA LEU A 432 -16.31 10.75 -7.50
C LEU A 432 -16.94 11.48 -8.72
N TYR A 433 -18.16 11.98 -8.56
CA TYR A 433 -18.79 12.82 -9.58
C TYR A 433 -18.01 14.11 -9.82
N GLU A 434 -17.63 14.84 -8.76
CA GLU A 434 -16.84 16.07 -8.86
C GLU A 434 -15.46 15.81 -9.48
N ALA A 435 -14.81 14.71 -9.13
CA ALA A 435 -13.54 14.29 -9.72
C ALA A 435 -13.68 14.05 -11.24
N LEU A 436 -14.75 13.38 -11.66
CA LEU A 436 -15.03 13.16 -13.08
C LEU A 436 -15.33 14.48 -13.81
N ALA A 437 -16.11 15.38 -13.18
CA ALA A 437 -16.43 16.68 -13.74
C ALA A 437 -15.16 17.55 -13.93
N LEU A 438 -14.27 17.56 -12.93
CA LEU A 438 -12.96 18.22 -13.03
C LEU A 438 -12.12 17.66 -14.18
N LEU A 439 -12.00 16.34 -14.30
CA LEU A 439 -11.24 15.70 -15.38
C LEU A 439 -11.79 16.07 -16.77
N LYS A 440 -13.12 16.14 -16.92
CA LYS A 440 -13.75 16.60 -18.16
C LYS A 440 -13.38 18.04 -18.48
N GLY A 441 -13.40 18.94 -17.47
CA GLY A 441 -12.98 20.33 -17.62
C GLY A 441 -11.53 20.46 -18.02
N LEU A 442 -10.60 19.76 -17.35
CA LEU A 442 -9.17 19.75 -17.68
C LEU A 442 -8.92 19.22 -19.10
N ASN A 443 -9.63 18.18 -19.52
CA ASN A 443 -9.49 17.66 -20.90
C ASN A 443 -9.98 18.67 -21.95
N ILE A 444 -11.04 19.42 -21.70
CA ILE A 444 -11.52 20.48 -22.59
C ILE A 444 -10.45 21.58 -22.74
N LEU A 445 -9.83 22.01 -21.65
CA LEU A 445 -8.75 23.01 -21.67
C LEU A 445 -7.53 22.51 -22.44
N ARG A 446 -7.08 21.28 -22.16
CA ARG A 446 -5.95 20.63 -22.87
C ARG A 446 -6.18 20.56 -24.40
N LEU A 447 -7.39 20.21 -24.81
CA LEU A 447 -7.74 20.19 -26.25
C LEU A 447 -7.74 21.58 -26.86
N HIS A 448 -8.14 22.61 -26.11
CA HIS A 448 -8.09 23.99 -26.56
C HIS A 448 -6.63 24.46 -26.76
N GLU A 449 -5.77 24.21 -25.78
CA GLU A 449 -4.34 24.53 -25.84
C GLU A 449 -3.65 23.87 -27.06
N LYS A 450 -3.88 22.55 -27.25
CA LYS A 450 -3.36 21.85 -28.43
C LYS A 450 -3.81 22.49 -29.76
N LYS A 451 -5.07 22.92 -29.85
CA LYS A 451 -5.60 23.60 -31.05
C LYS A 451 -4.96 24.97 -31.27
N VAL A 452 -4.74 25.73 -30.19
CA VAL A 452 -4.07 27.05 -30.27
C VAL A 452 -2.61 26.88 -30.68
N ALA A 453 -1.88 25.92 -30.08
CA ALA A 453 -0.50 25.61 -30.44
C ALA A 453 -0.35 25.15 -31.89
N ALA A 454 -1.23 24.26 -32.38
CA ALA A 454 -1.24 23.83 -33.79
C ALA A 454 -1.49 25.01 -34.75
N LYS A 455 -2.43 25.91 -34.40
CA LYS A 455 -2.72 27.09 -35.22
C LYS A 455 -1.56 28.09 -35.21
N ALA A 456 -0.82 28.21 -34.11
CA ALA A 456 0.37 29.06 -34.04
C ALA A 456 1.56 28.49 -34.86
N ALA A 457 1.68 27.18 -34.97
CA ALA A 457 2.69 26.48 -35.76
C ALA A 457 2.41 26.56 -37.29
N ASP A 458 1.13 26.70 -37.70
CA ASP A 458 0.69 26.83 -39.08
C ASP A 458 0.67 28.28 -39.59
N THR A 459 1.07 29.26 -38.77
CA THR A 459 1.15 30.67 -39.21
C THR A 459 2.60 30.94 -39.65
N PRO A 460 2.84 31.23 -40.96
CA PRO A 460 4.18 31.39 -41.54
C PRO A 460 4.91 32.64 -41.03
#